data_0c98e9c3956f540124ad40ee9aa1c956
#
_entry.id   0c98e9c3956f540124ad40ee9aa1c956
#
_cell.length_a   1.000
_cell.length_b   1.000
_cell.length_c   1.000
_cell.angle_alpha   90.00
_cell.angle_beta   90.00
_cell.angle_gamma   90.00
#
_symmetry.space_group_name_H-M   'P 1'
#
loop_
_entity.id
_entity.type
_entity.pdbx_description
1 polymer ?
#
loop_
_entity_poly.entity_id
_entity_poly.type
_entity_poly.pdbx_seq_one_letter_code
_entity_poly.pdbx_strand_id
1 'polypeptide(L)'
;MVSNNMKKVFIDSRSKELTNEEKEKENKNSPNIITSSDYELGFYRNEIDTRRSYITKLLQTKVWTPNMKPKKHNCIIIFDWDDTLLPTSFLTRGGCFYEEMELSSSDEKKILELQDLVLELLNNTIEKGTVYIITNAGMDWVKYSSQRFYPKIIPILEKIKIVSARGEYEKEFPGNSRQWKIEAFLMLQNTVNLKLVTNIICLGDSLFEMEAGRILASRFTEAFIKTIKFREAPKLDELIKQLKLVNKQFNSIYSSIKNLTIRVERKKK
;
A
#
# COMPACT_ATOMS: atom_id res chain seq x y z
N MET A 1 -64.71 -4.68 -2.85
CA MET A 1 -64.14 -3.55 -3.64
C MET A 1 -63.42 -2.63 -2.68
N VAL A 2 -62.17 -2.72 -2.57
CA VAL A 2 -61.32 -1.84 -1.75
C VAL A 2 -60.21 -1.32 -2.65
N SER A 3 -60.26 -0.02 -2.89
CA SER A 3 -59.36 0.72 -3.77
C SER A 3 -58.04 1.01 -3.02
N ASN A 4 -56.92 0.52 -3.51
CA ASN A 4 -55.56 0.85 -3.01
C ASN A 4 -55.03 2.10 -3.72
N ASN A 5 -54.99 3.21 -2.99
CA ASN A 5 -54.27 4.43 -3.39
C ASN A 5 -52.78 4.31 -3.03
N MET A 6 -51.92 3.99 -3.98
CA MET A 6 -50.45 4.17 -3.85
C MET A 6 -50.10 5.64 -4.15
N LYS A 7 -49.71 6.37 -3.12
CA LYS A 7 -49.05 7.69 -3.29
C LYS A 7 -47.63 7.47 -3.76
N LYS A 8 -47.36 7.90 -5.01
CA LYS A 8 -46.00 8.07 -5.52
C LYS A 8 -45.31 9.23 -4.78
N VAL A 9 -44.26 8.92 -4.05
CA VAL A 9 -43.35 9.93 -3.50
C VAL A 9 -42.37 10.28 -4.61
N PHE A 10 -42.46 11.49 -5.15
CA PHE A 10 -41.47 12.07 -6.03
C PHE A 10 -40.25 12.49 -5.17
N ILE A 11 -39.10 11.86 -5.38
CA ILE A 11 -37.83 12.32 -4.85
C ILE A 11 -37.31 13.37 -5.83
N ASP A 12 -37.33 14.62 -5.40
CA ASP A 12 -36.77 15.77 -6.14
C ASP A 12 -35.22 15.69 -6.05
N SER A 13 -34.60 15.30 -7.14
CA SER A 13 -33.14 15.25 -7.28
C SER A 13 -32.61 16.64 -7.64
N ARG A 14 -32.63 17.59 -6.72
CA ARG A 14 -31.85 18.81 -6.83
C ARG A 14 -30.46 18.55 -6.27
N SER A 15 -29.51 18.23 -7.14
CA SER A 15 -28.10 18.35 -6.88
C SER A 15 -27.78 19.84 -6.60
N LYS A 16 -27.62 20.21 -5.33
CA LYS A 16 -27.06 21.51 -4.96
C LYS A 16 -25.60 21.50 -5.42
N GLU A 17 -25.27 22.29 -6.42
CA GLU A 17 -23.89 22.66 -6.69
C GLU A 17 -23.34 23.40 -5.48
N LEU A 18 -22.28 22.86 -4.88
CA LEU A 18 -21.55 23.50 -3.80
C LEU A 18 -20.98 24.84 -4.31
N THR A 19 -21.16 25.90 -3.53
CA THR A 19 -20.60 27.23 -3.85
C THR A 19 -19.07 27.19 -3.82
N ASN A 20 -18.42 28.11 -4.53
CA ASN A 20 -16.96 28.18 -4.58
C ASN A 20 -16.32 28.34 -3.20
N GLU A 21 -17.00 28.95 -2.23
CA GLU A 21 -16.54 29.06 -0.84
C GLU A 21 -16.57 27.73 -0.07
N GLU A 22 -17.50 26.82 -0.37
CA GLU A 22 -17.56 25.48 0.21
C GLU A 22 -16.47 24.59 -0.37
N LYS A 23 -16.14 24.75 -1.67
CA LYS A 23 -15.01 24.07 -2.32
C LYS A 23 -13.65 24.54 -1.77
N GLU A 24 -13.50 25.80 -1.39
CA GLU A 24 -12.29 26.33 -0.76
C GLU A 24 -12.11 25.88 0.71
N LYS A 25 -13.18 25.66 1.45
CA LYS A 25 -13.13 25.13 2.83
C LYS A 25 -12.79 23.66 2.91
N GLU A 26 -13.21 22.84 1.94
CA GLU A 26 -12.80 21.42 1.85
C GLU A 26 -11.30 21.27 1.48
N ASN A 27 -10.73 22.24 0.79
CA ASN A 27 -9.32 22.20 0.36
C ASN A 27 -8.31 22.58 1.47
N LYS A 28 -8.75 23.20 2.58
CA LYS A 28 -7.87 23.63 3.68
C LYS A 28 -7.49 22.53 4.68
N ASN A 29 -8.07 21.33 4.58
CA ASN A 29 -7.77 20.17 5.43
C ASN A 29 -7.06 19.01 4.73
N SER A 30 -6.57 19.23 3.52
CA SER A 30 -5.72 18.26 2.82
C SER A 30 -4.28 18.40 3.32
N PRO A 31 -3.60 17.30 3.75
CA PRO A 31 -2.18 17.40 4.07
C PRO A 31 -1.42 17.87 2.83
N ASN A 32 -0.45 18.78 3.03
CA ASN A 32 0.36 19.39 1.99
C ASN A 32 0.84 18.33 0.98
N ILE A 33 0.33 18.39 -0.25
CA ILE A 33 0.73 17.52 -1.35
C ILE A 33 2.15 17.91 -1.71
N ILE A 34 3.15 17.13 -1.27
CA ILE A 34 4.53 17.34 -1.68
C ILE A 34 4.73 16.59 -2.99
N THR A 35 4.95 17.34 -4.05
CA THR A 35 5.06 16.84 -5.41
C THR A 35 6.52 16.56 -5.77
N SER A 36 6.80 15.45 -6.45
CA SER A 36 7.93 15.34 -7.37
C SER A 36 7.49 15.92 -8.72
N SER A 37 8.42 16.18 -9.67
CA SER A 37 8.10 16.92 -10.91
C SER A 37 6.84 16.44 -11.65
N ASP A 38 6.61 15.10 -11.73
CA ASP A 38 5.56 14.52 -12.57
C ASP A 38 4.57 13.61 -11.82
N TYR A 39 4.83 13.31 -10.55
CA TYR A 39 4.01 12.41 -9.73
C TYR A 39 3.56 13.08 -8.46
N GLU A 40 2.40 12.67 -7.97
CA GLU A 40 1.81 13.11 -6.71
C GLU A 40 1.20 11.93 -5.95
N LEU A 41 1.02 12.11 -4.65
CA LEU A 41 0.24 11.18 -3.83
C LEU A 41 -1.22 11.65 -3.83
N GLY A 42 -2.09 10.88 -4.49
CA GLY A 42 -3.54 11.05 -4.40
C GLY A 42 -4.06 10.42 -3.10
N PHE A 43 -4.79 11.17 -2.29
CA PHE A 43 -5.43 10.68 -1.07
C PHE A 43 -6.91 10.43 -1.35
N TYR A 44 -7.36 9.20 -1.15
CA TYR A 44 -8.72 8.77 -1.44
C TYR A 44 -9.49 8.49 -0.17
N ARG A 45 -10.77 8.85 -0.16
CA ARG A 45 -11.69 8.41 0.89
C ARG A 45 -12.20 7.01 0.53
N ASN A 46 -12.09 6.09 1.48
CA ASN A 46 -12.72 4.79 1.36
C ASN A 46 -13.99 4.81 2.23
N GLU A 47 -15.15 4.59 1.62
CA GLU A 47 -16.45 4.62 2.32
C GLU A 47 -16.50 3.59 3.46
N ILE A 48 -15.91 2.41 3.26
CA ILE A 48 -15.82 1.36 4.29
C ILE A 48 -14.99 1.86 5.47
N ASP A 49 -13.85 2.50 5.21
CA ASP A 49 -12.96 3.03 6.25
C ASP A 49 -13.63 4.18 7.01
N THR A 50 -14.39 5.03 6.30
CA THR A 50 -15.14 6.15 6.89
C THR A 50 -16.24 5.64 7.79
N ARG A 51 -17.05 4.69 7.33
CA ARG A 51 -18.14 4.08 8.10
C ARG A 51 -17.62 3.33 9.33
N ARG A 52 -16.54 2.57 9.16
CA ARG A 52 -15.91 1.81 10.24
C ARG A 52 -15.29 2.74 11.28
N SER A 53 -14.58 3.78 10.87
CA SER A 53 -14.03 4.82 11.76
C SER A 53 -15.15 5.51 12.55
N TYR A 54 -16.30 5.79 11.91
CA TYR A 54 -17.46 6.38 12.57
C TYR A 54 -18.07 5.43 13.61
N ILE A 55 -18.29 4.16 13.24
CA ILE A 55 -18.83 3.13 14.17
C ILE A 55 -17.86 2.90 15.33
N THR A 56 -16.56 2.79 15.06
CA THR A 56 -15.54 2.63 16.10
C THR A 56 -15.53 3.82 17.06
N LYS A 57 -15.65 5.05 16.56
CA LYS A 57 -15.79 6.25 17.41
C LYS A 57 -17.04 6.23 18.27
N LEU A 58 -18.16 5.74 17.75
CA LEU A 58 -19.41 5.61 18.51
C LEU A 58 -19.34 4.53 19.61
N LEU A 59 -18.61 3.45 19.35
CA LEU A 59 -18.43 2.33 20.28
C LEU A 59 -17.31 2.57 21.30
N GLN A 60 -16.36 3.46 21.00
CA GLN A 60 -15.29 3.83 21.93
C GLN A 60 -15.81 4.84 22.94
N THR A 61 -16.07 4.37 24.14
CA THR A 61 -16.31 5.24 25.33
C THR A 61 -15.05 5.98 25.80
N LYS A 62 -13.89 5.65 25.26
CA LYS A 62 -12.61 6.31 25.56
C LYS A 62 -12.26 7.31 24.46
N VAL A 63 -12.32 8.57 24.79
CA VAL A 63 -11.69 9.63 23.97
C VAL A 63 -10.18 9.57 24.23
N TRP A 64 -9.40 9.27 23.18
CA TRP A 64 -7.94 9.35 23.28
C TRP A 64 -7.53 10.81 23.51
N THR A 65 -7.09 11.09 24.72
CA THR A 65 -6.44 12.38 25.00
C THR A 65 -5.04 12.38 24.37
N PRO A 66 -4.46 13.56 24.08
CA PRO A 66 -3.10 13.67 23.53
C PRO A 66 -2.04 12.89 24.33
N ASN A 67 -2.22 12.79 25.63
CA ASN A 67 -1.30 12.08 26.55
C ASN A 67 -1.45 10.56 26.52
N MET A 68 -2.53 10.03 25.95
CA MET A 68 -2.80 8.59 25.85
C MET A 68 -2.38 8.00 24.50
N LYS A 69 -1.91 8.83 23.55
CA LYS A 69 -1.39 8.33 22.27
C LYS A 69 -0.14 7.51 22.53
N PRO A 70 -0.02 6.30 21.94
CA PRO A 70 1.21 5.53 22.06
C PRO A 70 2.38 6.36 21.51
N LYS A 71 3.45 6.47 22.29
CA LYS A 71 4.67 7.22 21.90
C LYS A 71 5.34 6.64 20.65
N LYS A 72 5.11 5.36 20.38
CA LYS A 72 5.63 4.63 19.22
C LYS A 72 4.54 3.69 18.70
N HIS A 73 4.31 3.70 17.38
CA HIS A 73 3.45 2.70 16.76
C HIS A 73 4.11 1.33 16.80
N ASN A 74 3.35 0.30 17.18
CA ASN A 74 3.73 -1.07 16.87
C ASN A 74 3.22 -1.36 15.46
N CYS A 75 4.12 -1.29 14.49
CA CYS A 75 3.79 -1.24 13.08
C CYS A 75 4.12 -2.55 12.36
N ILE A 76 3.21 -2.97 11.48
CA ILE A 76 3.45 -3.99 10.45
C ILE A 76 3.55 -3.25 9.11
N ILE A 77 4.64 -3.47 8.37
CA ILE A 77 4.86 -2.88 7.07
C ILE A 77 5.02 -4.01 6.05
N ILE A 78 4.19 -4.00 5.02
CA ILE A 78 4.12 -5.07 4.04
C ILE A 78 4.39 -4.49 2.65
N PHE A 79 5.39 -5.02 1.98
CA PHE A 79 5.73 -4.70 0.61
C PHE A 79 5.33 -5.86 -0.32
N ASP A 80 4.87 -5.53 -1.51
CA ASP A 80 5.00 -6.42 -2.64
C ASP A 80 6.40 -6.31 -3.25
N TRP A 81 6.81 -7.31 -4.04
CA TRP A 81 8.13 -7.33 -4.69
C TRP A 81 8.05 -6.82 -6.12
N ASP A 82 7.26 -7.51 -6.95
CA ASP A 82 7.17 -7.27 -8.39
C ASP A 82 6.47 -5.93 -8.69
N ASP A 83 7.04 -5.14 -9.58
CA ASP A 83 6.56 -3.81 -9.97
C ASP A 83 6.34 -2.80 -8.83
N THR A 84 6.75 -3.18 -7.63
CA THR A 84 6.72 -2.34 -6.42
C THR A 84 8.13 -2.00 -5.93
N LEU A 85 8.95 -2.99 -5.61
CA LEU A 85 10.36 -2.82 -5.26
C LEU A 85 11.26 -3.09 -6.47
N LEU A 86 10.95 -4.09 -7.28
CA LEU A 86 11.67 -4.47 -8.48
C LEU A 86 10.81 -4.20 -9.73
N PRO A 87 11.34 -3.59 -10.81
CA PRO A 87 10.59 -3.32 -12.05
C PRO A 87 10.45 -4.60 -12.91
N THR A 88 9.78 -5.60 -12.40
CA THR A 88 9.70 -6.94 -13.00
C THR A 88 9.12 -6.90 -14.41
N SER A 89 8.02 -6.19 -14.62
CA SER A 89 7.42 -6.04 -15.95
C SER A 89 8.37 -5.41 -16.98
N PHE A 90 9.26 -4.52 -16.55
CA PHE A 90 10.29 -3.97 -17.43
C PHE A 90 11.37 -5.01 -17.73
N LEU A 91 11.83 -5.72 -16.71
CA LEU A 91 12.90 -6.72 -16.80
C LEU A 91 12.49 -7.97 -17.59
N THR A 92 11.19 -8.26 -17.71
CA THR A 92 10.66 -9.44 -18.41
C THR A 92 10.11 -9.13 -19.80
N ARG A 93 10.31 -7.91 -20.30
CA ARG A 93 9.83 -7.52 -21.64
C ARG A 93 10.50 -8.32 -22.73
N GLY A 94 9.67 -8.80 -23.69
CA GLY A 94 10.13 -9.53 -24.85
C GLY A 94 10.16 -11.05 -24.69
N GLY A 95 9.67 -11.60 -23.56
CA GLY A 95 9.62 -13.04 -23.37
C GLY A 95 10.98 -13.73 -23.19
N CYS A 96 12.06 -12.93 -23.09
CA CYS A 96 13.38 -13.45 -22.78
C CYS A 96 13.43 -13.85 -21.31
N PHE A 97 13.92 -15.08 -21.06
CA PHE A 97 14.27 -15.50 -19.71
C PHE A 97 15.38 -14.59 -19.17
N TYR A 98 15.32 -14.27 -17.89
CA TYR A 98 16.16 -13.32 -17.14
C TYR A 98 17.67 -13.53 -17.33
N GLU A 99 18.09 -14.71 -17.71
CA GLU A 99 19.50 -15.11 -17.89
C GLU A 99 20.15 -14.46 -19.11
N GLU A 100 19.35 -14.12 -20.13
CA GLU A 100 19.82 -13.60 -21.43
C GLU A 100 19.64 -12.07 -21.58
N MET A 101 19.08 -11.40 -20.57
CA MET A 101 18.80 -9.97 -20.69
C MET A 101 20.05 -9.13 -20.46
N GLU A 102 20.64 -8.60 -21.52
CA GLU A 102 21.62 -7.53 -21.43
C GLU A 102 20.91 -6.17 -21.27
N LEU A 103 21.18 -5.52 -20.16
CA LEU A 103 20.71 -4.16 -19.92
C LEU A 103 21.60 -3.15 -20.67
N SER A 104 21.01 -2.10 -21.22
CA SER A 104 21.78 -0.98 -21.70
C SER A 104 22.52 -0.30 -20.55
N SER A 105 23.70 0.32 -20.81
CA SER A 105 24.42 1.07 -19.77
C SER A 105 23.60 2.20 -19.13
N SER A 106 22.59 2.71 -19.83
CA SER A 106 21.63 3.68 -19.29
C SER A 106 20.67 3.02 -18.31
N ASP A 107 20.17 1.82 -18.62
CA ASP A 107 19.22 1.09 -17.77
C ASP A 107 19.93 0.50 -16.54
N GLU A 108 21.18 0.05 -16.68
CA GLU A 108 22.00 -0.36 -15.54
C GLU A 108 22.12 0.75 -14.50
N LYS A 109 22.42 1.98 -14.91
CA LYS A 109 22.46 3.14 -14.00
C LYS A 109 21.15 3.37 -13.28
N LYS A 110 20.00 3.20 -13.98
CA LYS A 110 18.68 3.34 -13.37
C LYS A 110 18.36 2.19 -12.39
N ILE A 111 18.80 0.98 -12.69
CA ILE A 111 18.69 -0.17 -11.77
C ILE A 111 19.49 0.07 -10.50
N LEU A 112 20.73 0.62 -10.62
CA LEU A 112 21.52 1.00 -9.45
C LEU A 112 20.84 2.10 -8.63
N GLU A 113 20.25 3.10 -9.27
CA GLU A 113 19.48 4.14 -8.58
C GLU A 113 18.25 3.55 -7.86
N LEU A 114 17.53 2.63 -8.49
CA LEU A 114 16.41 1.91 -7.87
C LEU A 114 16.87 1.11 -6.66
N GLN A 115 17.98 0.38 -6.78
CA GLN A 115 18.56 -0.35 -5.66
C GLN A 115 18.83 0.55 -4.45
N ASP A 116 19.43 1.72 -4.67
CA ASP A 116 19.75 2.65 -3.58
C ASP A 116 18.47 3.23 -2.94
N LEU A 117 17.42 3.53 -3.74
CA LEU A 117 16.12 3.99 -3.25
C LEU A 117 15.36 2.90 -2.46
N VAL A 118 15.42 1.66 -2.92
CA VAL A 118 14.83 0.51 -2.21
C VAL A 118 15.56 0.27 -0.89
N LEU A 119 16.90 0.33 -0.91
CA LEU A 119 17.72 0.19 0.30
C LEU A 119 17.37 1.27 1.33
N GLU A 120 17.23 2.53 0.90
CA GLU A 120 16.80 3.64 1.75
C GLU A 120 15.42 3.38 2.37
N LEU A 121 14.45 2.95 1.55
CA LEU A 121 13.09 2.67 2.01
C LEU A 121 13.05 1.53 3.03
N LEU A 122 13.72 0.43 2.74
CA LEU A 122 13.76 -0.74 3.62
C LEU A 122 14.45 -0.42 4.95
N ASN A 123 15.59 0.30 4.94
CA ASN A 123 16.27 0.74 6.15
C ASN A 123 15.35 1.62 7.03
N ASN A 124 14.70 2.61 6.41
CA ASN A 124 13.77 3.49 7.11
C ASN A 124 12.58 2.72 7.73
N THR A 125 12.10 1.67 7.07
CA THR A 125 10.94 0.90 7.53
C THR A 125 11.27 -0.10 8.64
N ILE A 126 12.43 -0.76 8.60
CA ILE A 126 12.87 -1.71 9.64
C ILE A 126 12.99 -1.01 11.00
N GLU A 127 13.43 0.24 11.03
CA GLU A 127 13.51 1.02 12.27
C GLU A 127 12.13 1.32 12.88
N LYS A 128 11.05 1.23 12.09
CA LYS A 128 9.69 1.62 12.48
C LYS A 128 8.77 0.47 12.84
N GLY A 129 9.10 -0.74 12.43
CA GLY A 129 8.24 -1.88 12.70
C GLY A 129 8.74 -3.20 12.12
N THR A 130 7.89 -4.20 12.17
CA THR A 130 8.17 -5.50 11.54
C THR A 130 7.84 -5.41 10.06
N VAL A 131 8.85 -5.68 9.22
CA VAL A 131 8.72 -5.61 7.77
C VAL A 131 8.54 -7.00 7.17
N TYR A 132 7.62 -7.09 6.22
CA TYR A 132 7.35 -8.27 5.42
C TYR A 132 7.44 -7.93 3.93
N ILE A 133 7.93 -8.86 3.13
CA ILE A 133 7.73 -8.88 1.68
C ILE A 133 6.80 -10.05 1.39
N ILE A 134 5.64 -9.77 0.80
CA ILE A 134 4.64 -10.79 0.42
C ILE A 134 4.39 -10.67 -1.08
N THR A 135 4.88 -11.63 -1.86
CA THR A 135 4.79 -11.64 -3.31
C THR A 135 4.02 -12.84 -3.83
N ASN A 136 3.43 -12.72 -5.01
CA ASN A 136 2.88 -13.86 -5.76
C ASN A 136 3.94 -14.59 -6.59
N ALA A 137 5.18 -14.08 -6.65
CA ALA A 137 6.30 -14.80 -7.25
C ALA A 137 6.81 -15.94 -6.34
N GLY A 138 7.58 -16.85 -6.91
CA GLY A 138 8.29 -17.88 -6.15
C GLY A 138 9.44 -17.29 -5.31
N MET A 139 9.78 -17.95 -4.22
CA MET A 139 10.92 -17.53 -3.37
C MET A 139 12.24 -17.48 -4.13
N ASP A 140 12.46 -18.41 -5.06
CA ASP A 140 13.66 -18.45 -5.89
C ASP A 140 13.78 -17.20 -6.77
N TRP A 141 12.65 -16.65 -7.22
CA TRP A 141 12.63 -15.40 -7.98
C TRP A 141 13.10 -14.21 -7.15
N VAL A 142 12.61 -14.04 -5.94
CA VAL A 142 13.06 -12.93 -5.07
C VAL A 142 14.56 -13.04 -4.81
N LYS A 143 15.05 -14.24 -4.51
CA LYS A 143 16.47 -14.49 -4.28
C LYS A 143 17.31 -14.20 -5.52
N TYR A 144 16.94 -14.78 -6.65
CA TYR A 144 17.65 -14.58 -7.92
C TYR A 144 17.68 -13.12 -8.33
N SER A 145 16.51 -12.47 -8.36
CA SER A 145 16.39 -11.09 -8.82
C SER A 145 17.10 -10.08 -7.90
N SER A 146 17.08 -10.31 -6.58
CA SER A 146 17.86 -9.47 -5.65
C SER A 146 19.37 -9.64 -5.85
N GLN A 147 19.85 -10.85 -6.04
CA GLN A 147 21.28 -11.11 -6.33
C GLN A 147 21.72 -10.48 -7.65
N ARG A 148 20.88 -10.57 -8.68
CA ARG A 148 21.19 -10.09 -10.03
C ARG A 148 21.14 -8.58 -10.15
N PHE A 149 20.08 -7.95 -9.63
CA PHE A 149 19.78 -6.54 -9.87
C PHE A 149 20.03 -5.63 -8.66
N TYR A 150 19.91 -6.16 -7.43
CA TYR A 150 19.99 -5.38 -6.20
C TYR A 150 20.91 -5.99 -5.14
N PRO A 151 22.18 -6.32 -5.47
CA PRO A 151 23.07 -7.01 -4.53
C PRO A 151 23.28 -6.27 -3.20
N LYS A 152 23.20 -4.93 -3.17
CA LYS A 152 23.35 -4.14 -1.93
C LYS A 152 22.22 -4.35 -0.92
N ILE A 153 21.04 -4.82 -1.35
CA ILE A 153 19.92 -5.00 -0.41
C ILE A 153 19.92 -6.38 0.26
N ILE A 154 20.76 -7.32 -0.18
CA ILE A 154 20.79 -8.69 0.36
C ILE A 154 20.93 -8.70 1.89
N PRO A 155 21.87 -7.95 2.51
CA PRO A 155 22.01 -7.97 3.97
C PRO A 155 20.79 -7.46 4.74
N ILE A 156 19.96 -6.62 4.10
CA ILE A 156 18.72 -6.14 4.73
C ILE A 156 17.57 -7.12 4.52
N LEU A 157 17.53 -7.82 3.37
CA LEU A 157 16.53 -8.86 3.12
C LEU A 157 16.63 -10.01 4.12
N GLU A 158 17.82 -10.33 4.63
CA GLU A 158 18.02 -11.33 5.69
C GLU A 158 17.29 -10.96 7.01
N LYS A 159 17.00 -9.68 7.23
CA LYS A 159 16.28 -9.17 8.41
C LYS A 159 14.77 -9.07 8.17
N ILE A 160 14.30 -9.31 6.95
CA ILE A 160 12.92 -9.17 6.53
C ILE A 160 12.32 -10.56 6.31
N LYS A 161 11.08 -10.76 6.75
CA LYS A 161 10.34 -11.99 6.46
C LYS A 161 9.77 -11.92 5.05
N ILE A 162 10.20 -12.84 4.19
CA ILE A 162 9.73 -12.95 2.82
C ILE A 162 8.78 -14.14 2.72
N VAL A 163 7.61 -13.94 2.12
CA VAL A 163 6.56 -14.94 1.94
C VAL A 163 6.16 -14.99 0.47
N SER A 164 6.25 -16.17 -0.14
CA SER A 164 5.65 -16.44 -1.43
C SER A 164 4.20 -16.85 -1.22
N ALA A 165 3.26 -15.93 -1.46
CA ALA A 165 1.84 -16.22 -1.34
C ALA A 165 1.40 -17.35 -2.28
N ARG A 166 1.95 -17.39 -3.50
CA ARG A 166 1.74 -18.49 -4.44
C ARG A 166 2.28 -19.80 -3.89
N GLY A 167 3.52 -19.81 -3.41
CA GLY A 167 4.16 -21.03 -2.91
C GLY A 167 3.39 -21.69 -1.76
N GLU A 168 2.81 -20.86 -0.89
CA GLU A 168 2.04 -21.33 0.27
C GLU A 168 0.62 -21.77 -0.09
N TYR A 169 -0.08 -21.04 -0.98
CA TYR A 169 -1.53 -21.17 -1.13
C TYR A 169 -2.02 -21.61 -2.52
N GLU A 170 -1.15 -21.79 -3.54
CA GLU A 170 -1.58 -22.23 -4.88
C GLU A 170 -2.25 -23.61 -4.88
N LYS A 171 -1.80 -24.51 -4.02
CA LYS A 171 -2.40 -25.84 -3.91
C LYS A 171 -3.83 -25.80 -3.36
N GLU A 172 -4.10 -24.89 -2.44
CA GLU A 172 -5.41 -24.73 -1.82
C GLU A 172 -6.35 -23.88 -2.69
N PHE A 173 -5.83 -22.87 -3.37
CA PHE A 173 -6.58 -21.96 -4.24
C PHE A 173 -5.98 -21.89 -5.65
N PRO A 174 -6.11 -22.94 -6.48
CA PRO A 174 -5.45 -23.00 -7.79
C PRO A 174 -5.81 -21.81 -8.69
N GLY A 175 -4.78 -21.10 -9.20
CA GLY A 175 -4.95 -19.97 -10.12
C GLY A 175 -5.54 -18.70 -9.51
N ASN A 176 -5.83 -18.66 -8.21
CA ASN A 176 -6.46 -17.52 -7.54
C ASN A 176 -5.43 -16.63 -6.83
N SER A 177 -4.69 -15.84 -7.62
CA SER A 177 -3.63 -14.95 -7.13
C SER A 177 -4.11 -13.92 -6.09
N ARG A 178 -5.37 -13.49 -6.18
CA ARG A 178 -6.00 -12.60 -5.19
C ARG A 178 -6.15 -13.31 -3.84
N GLN A 179 -6.64 -14.57 -3.83
CA GLN A 179 -6.83 -15.31 -2.59
C GLN A 179 -5.48 -15.65 -1.94
N TRP A 180 -4.44 -15.99 -2.71
CA TRP A 180 -3.11 -16.24 -2.16
C TRP A 180 -2.61 -15.04 -1.35
N LYS A 181 -2.74 -13.81 -1.88
CA LYS A 181 -2.37 -12.58 -1.16
C LYS A 181 -3.17 -12.42 0.12
N ILE A 182 -4.49 -12.64 0.08
CA ILE A 182 -5.36 -12.49 1.25
C ILE A 182 -4.93 -13.46 2.36
N GLU A 183 -4.72 -14.73 2.04
CA GLU A 183 -4.32 -15.75 3.03
C GLU A 183 -2.92 -15.48 3.59
N ALA A 184 -1.96 -15.10 2.73
CA ALA A 184 -0.62 -14.74 3.16
C ALA A 184 -0.60 -13.53 4.11
N PHE A 185 -1.48 -12.55 3.90
CA PHE A 185 -1.64 -11.44 4.82
C PHE A 185 -2.31 -11.88 6.13
N LEU A 186 -3.35 -12.70 6.05
CA LEU A 186 -4.05 -13.20 7.24
C LEU A 186 -3.16 -14.08 8.12
N MET A 187 -2.21 -14.82 7.53
CA MET A 187 -1.22 -15.60 8.29
C MET A 187 -0.46 -14.72 9.30
N LEU A 188 -0.25 -13.45 9.00
CA LEU A 188 0.48 -12.53 9.89
C LEU A 188 -0.23 -12.34 11.23
N GLN A 189 -1.55 -12.49 11.30
CA GLN A 189 -2.29 -12.39 12.57
C GLN A 189 -1.80 -13.40 13.62
N ASN A 190 -1.30 -14.57 13.17
CA ASN A 190 -0.82 -15.63 14.06
C ASN A 190 0.63 -15.38 14.54
N THR A 191 1.36 -14.48 13.86
CA THR A 191 2.77 -14.21 14.15
C THR A 191 3.00 -12.95 14.98
N VAL A 192 1.96 -12.13 15.18
CA VAL A 192 2.05 -10.86 15.91
C VAL A 192 1.06 -10.80 17.06
N ASN A 193 1.40 -10.05 18.11
CA ASN A 193 0.49 -9.81 19.21
C ASN A 193 -0.61 -8.84 18.78
N LEU A 194 -1.82 -9.36 18.54
CA LEU A 194 -2.98 -8.62 18.02
C LEU A 194 -3.33 -7.36 18.82
N LYS A 195 -3.07 -7.37 20.15
CA LYS A 195 -3.40 -6.24 21.03
C LYS A 195 -2.43 -5.07 20.93
N LEU A 196 -1.27 -5.28 20.31
CA LEU A 196 -0.21 -4.28 20.30
C LEU A 196 -0.06 -3.58 18.93
N VAL A 197 -0.66 -4.12 17.88
CA VAL A 197 -0.54 -3.52 16.53
C VAL A 197 -1.44 -2.29 16.44
N THR A 198 -0.82 -1.15 16.19
CA THR A 198 -1.52 0.15 16.07
C THR A 198 -1.43 0.73 14.66
N ASN A 199 -0.62 0.14 13.78
CA ASN A 199 -0.38 0.66 12.45
C ASN A 199 -0.05 -0.46 11.46
N ILE A 200 -0.75 -0.50 10.34
CA ILE A 200 -0.49 -1.43 9.23
C ILE A 200 -0.30 -0.61 7.97
N ILE A 201 0.84 -0.78 7.30
CA ILE A 201 1.17 -0.06 6.07
C ILE A 201 1.43 -1.09 4.97
N CYS A 202 0.67 -1.01 3.88
CA CYS A 202 0.78 -1.91 2.74
C CYS A 202 1.16 -1.14 1.49
N LEU A 203 2.21 -1.60 0.81
CA LEU A 203 2.70 -1.02 -0.44
C LEU A 203 2.67 -2.09 -1.53
N GLY A 204 2.05 -1.79 -2.67
CA GLY A 204 1.95 -2.70 -3.79
C GLY A 204 1.46 -1.99 -5.05
N ASP A 205 1.62 -2.63 -6.20
CA ASP A 205 1.19 -2.09 -7.48
C ASP A 205 -0.22 -2.55 -7.88
N SER A 206 -0.77 -3.59 -7.24
CA SER A 206 -2.11 -4.11 -7.52
C SER A 206 -3.16 -3.73 -6.46
N LEU A 207 -4.42 -3.94 -6.77
CA LEU A 207 -5.51 -3.79 -5.79
C LEU A 207 -5.58 -4.95 -4.81
N PHE A 208 -4.92 -6.08 -5.11
CA PHE A 208 -4.93 -7.27 -4.25
C PHE A 208 -4.24 -7.00 -2.91
N GLU A 209 -3.08 -6.32 -2.92
CA GLU A 209 -2.36 -5.91 -1.71
C GLU A 209 -3.18 -4.92 -0.88
N MET A 210 -3.85 -3.99 -1.56
CA MET A 210 -4.69 -2.98 -0.90
C MET A 210 -5.88 -3.63 -0.20
N GLU A 211 -6.50 -4.61 -0.83
CA GLU A 211 -7.61 -5.37 -0.28
C GLU A 211 -7.15 -6.29 0.87
N ALA A 212 -6.10 -7.08 0.63
CA ALA A 212 -5.52 -7.96 1.64
C ALA A 212 -5.12 -7.20 2.91
N GLY A 213 -4.51 -6.02 2.74
CA GLY A 213 -4.18 -5.14 3.85
C GLY A 213 -5.39 -4.67 4.65
N ARG A 214 -6.50 -4.34 3.99
CA ARG A 214 -7.74 -3.96 4.68
C ARG A 214 -8.39 -5.14 5.41
N ILE A 215 -8.37 -6.33 4.79
CA ILE A 215 -8.85 -7.56 5.42
C ILE A 215 -8.01 -7.88 6.64
N LEU A 216 -6.68 -7.82 6.55
CA LEU A 216 -5.79 -7.98 7.70
C LEU A 216 -6.11 -6.95 8.79
N ALA A 217 -6.18 -5.66 8.46
CA ALA A 217 -6.48 -4.60 9.42
C ALA A 217 -7.81 -4.80 10.13
N SER A 218 -8.77 -5.48 9.46
CA SER A 218 -10.05 -5.81 10.09
C SER A 218 -9.96 -6.76 11.28
N ARG A 219 -8.85 -7.44 11.43
CA ARG A 219 -8.58 -8.36 12.55
C ARG A 219 -8.02 -7.66 13.77
N PHE A 220 -7.63 -6.39 13.65
CA PHE A 220 -7.07 -5.59 14.74
C PHE A 220 -8.05 -4.51 15.17
N THR A 221 -8.26 -4.38 16.47
CA THR A 221 -9.29 -3.48 17.02
C THR A 221 -8.93 -2.00 16.85
N GLU A 222 -7.64 -1.66 16.97
CA GLU A 222 -7.17 -0.28 17.06
C GLU A 222 -6.15 0.10 15.96
N ALA A 223 -5.87 -0.79 15.00
CA ALA A 223 -4.88 -0.53 13.97
C ALA A 223 -5.38 0.44 12.90
N PHE A 224 -4.57 1.45 12.60
CA PHE A 224 -4.74 2.28 11.41
C PHE A 224 -4.20 1.54 10.19
N ILE A 225 -4.99 1.47 9.14
CA ILE A 225 -4.57 0.93 7.84
C ILE A 225 -4.15 2.06 6.90
N LYS A 226 -3.00 1.90 6.27
CA LYS A 226 -2.46 2.78 5.25
C LYS A 226 -2.09 1.96 4.04
N THR A 227 -2.75 2.21 2.94
CA THR A 227 -2.48 1.52 1.68
C THR A 227 -1.85 2.49 0.70
N ILE A 228 -0.75 2.10 0.06
CA ILE A 228 -0.02 2.90 -0.91
C ILE A 228 0.05 2.10 -2.21
N LYS A 229 -0.81 2.46 -3.17
CA LYS A 229 -0.86 1.80 -4.47
C LYS A 229 0.09 2.48 -5.44
N PHE A 230 1.06 1.71 -5.91
CA PHE A 230 1.95 2.07 -7.02
C PHE A 230 1.23 1.89 -8.37
N ARG A 231 1.83 2.37 -9.43
CA ARG A 231 1.36 2.10 -10.80
C ARG A 231 1.81 0.71 -11.21
N GLU A 232 0.93 0.01 -11.90
CA GLU A 232 1.18 -1.30 -12.50
C GLU A 232 2.14 -1.17 -13.70
N ALA A 233 2.98 -2.17 -13.92
CA ALA A 233 3.93 -2.29 -15.01
C ALA A 233 4.73 -0.99 -15.27
N PRO A 234 5.44 -0.44 -14.28
CA PRO A 234 6.13 0.83 -14.42
C PRO A 234 7.38 0.69 -15.30
N LYS A 235 7.69 1.76 -16.04
CA LYS A 235 9.03 1.93 -16.62
C LYS A 235 10.05 2.24 -15.50
N LEU A 236 11.34 2.06 -15.77
CA LEU A 236 12.40 2.36 -14.78
C LEU A 236 12.29 3.78 -14.21
N ASP A 237 12.19 4.78 -15.08
CA ASP A 237 12.05 6.19 -14.66
C ASP A 237 10.77 6.45 -13.85
N GLU A 238 9.71 5.70 -14.13
CA GLU A 238 8.45 5.82 -13.40
C GLU A 238 8.57 5.24 -11.99
N LEU A 239 9.18 4.06 -11.86
CA LEU A 239 9.38 3.44 -10.53
C LEU A 239 10.35 4.27 -9.68
N ILE A 240 11.44 4.79 -10.27
CA ILE A 240 12.36 5.72 -9.60
C ILE A 240 11.59 6.91 -8.99
N LYS A 241 10.74 7.56 -9.80
CA LYS A 241 9.97 8.73 -9.35
C LYS A 241 8.97 8.36 -8.25
N GLN A 242 8.31 7.20 -8.37
CA GLN A 242 7.39 6.69 -7.36
C GLN A 242 8.10 6.42 -6.03
N LEU A 243 9.23 5.70 -6.05
CA LEU A 243 10.00 5.39 -4.86
C LEU A 243 10.59 6.65 -4.21
N LYS A 244 11.11 7.61 -4.98
CA LYS A 244 11.57 8.91 -4.45
C LYS A 244 10.45 9.63 -3.70
N LEU A 245 9.25 9.64 -4.26
CA LEU A 245 8.09 10.30 -3.65
C LEU A 245 7.67 9.59 -2.38
N VAL A 246 7.62 8.26 -2.39
CA VAL A 246 7.27 7.45 -1.21
C VAL A 246 8.32 7.62 -0.11
N ASN A 247 9.62 7.53 -0.41
CA ASN A 247 10.70 7.77 0.57
C ASN A 247 10.55 9.11 1.27
N LYS A 248 10.34 10.17 0.49
CA LYS A 248 10.15 11.52 1.01
C LYS A 248 8.94 11.64 1.94
N GLN A 249 7.85 10.92 1.67
CA GLN A 249 6.59 11.02 2.39
C GLN A 249 6.38 9.95 3.46
N PHE A 250 7.21 8.92 3.49
CA PHE A 250 6.96 7.73 4.32
C PHE A 250 6.82 8.08 5.81
N ASN A 251 7.65 8.96 6.33
CA ASN A 251 7.59 9.37 7.73
C ASN A 251 6.27 10.08 8.09
N SER A 252 5.76 10.92 7.20
CA SER A 252 4.46 11.59 7.38
C SER A 252 3.31 10.58 7.33
N ILE A 253 3.36 9.63 6.39
CA ILE A 253 2.38 8.55 6.28
C ILE A 253 2.41 7.68 7.53
N TYR A 254 3.60 7.27 7.97
CA TYR A 254 3.79 6.45 9.17
C TYR A 254 3.21 7.12 10.42
N SER A 255 3.49 8.40 10.63
CA SER A 255 3.08 9.15 11.82
C SER A 255 1.59 9.51 11.85
N SER A 256 0.90 9.40 10.72
CA SER A 256 -0.52 9.73 10.63
C SER A 256 -1.35 8.80 11.52
N ILE A 257 -2.25 9.35 12.32
CA ILE A 257 -3.15 8.61 13.22
C ILE A 257 -4.55 8.41 12.62
N LYS A 258 -4.60 8.14 11.32
CA LYS A 258 -5.84 7.89 10.56
C LYS A 258 -5.61 6.85 9.47
N ASN A 259 -6.69 6.24 9.00
CA ASN A 259 -6.65 5.40 7.82
C ASN A 259 -6.33 6.24 6.58
N LEU A 260 -5.44 5.73 5.72
CA LEU A 260 -5.05 6.39 4.48
C LEU A 260 -5.18 5.42 3.31
N THR A 261 -5.83 5.87 2.26
CA THR A 261 -5.82 5.22 0.95
C THR A 261 -5.10 6.14 -0.02
N ILE A 262 -3.89 5.76 -0.40
CA ILE A 262 -2.98 6.58 -1.20
C ILE A 262 -2.75 5.88 -2.53
N ARG A 263 -2.73 6.66 -3.62
CA ARG A 263 -2.26 6.21 -4.93
C ARG A 263 -1.15 7.12 -5.40
N VAL A 264 -0.11 6.51 -5.98
CA VAL A 264 0.95 7.26 -6.66
C VAL A 264 0.51 7.48 -8.09
N GLU A 265 0.20 8.71 -8.44
CA GLU A 265 -0.41 9.08 -9.71
C GLU A 265 0.45 10.09 -10.47
N ARG A 266 0.34 10.10 -11.81
CA ARG A 266 0.88 11.21 -12.59
C ARG A 266 0.01 12.43 -12.36
N LYS A 267 0.65 13.59 -12.22
CA LYS A 267 -0.06 14.86 -12.19
C LYS A 267 -0.91 15.01 -13.46
N LYS A 268 -2.15 15.39 -13.28
CA LYS A 268 -2.97 15.84 -14.40
C LYS A 268 -2.36 17.15 -14.92
N LYS A 269 -2.04 17.18 -16.21
CA LYS A 269 -1.63 18.40 -16.88
C LYS A 269 -2.81 19.34 -17.01
#